data_7fccb65caea4e3569e8f96017586421d
#
_entry.id   7fccb65caea4e3569e8f96017586421d
#
_cell.length_a   1.000
_cell.length_b   1.000
_cell.length_c   1.000
_cell.angle_alpha   90.00
_cell.angle_beta   90.00
_cell.angle_gamma   90.00
#
_symmetry.space_group_name_H-M   'P 1'
#
loop_
_entity.id
_entity.type
_entity.pdbx_description
1 polymer ?
#
loop_
_entity_poly.entity_id
_entity_poly.type
_entity_poly.pdbx_seq_one_letter_code
_entity_poly.pdbx_strand_id
1 'polypeptide(L)'
;MRRLVTAVVTAALATGVLAGCGSGDNWAKKCTTKDTVVECAPDRRTPIKQDVKGQLLDGTAYDLAGDKGKVVVVNFWGSWCAPCRAEADDLEKTYQETQAKGVAFLGIDSRDDKDAAKAFARGRATYPSIYDFDGKVAQQFDVTQVATPQTLIIDRQGRIAYAIRGATVYTQLLPMVQKVAAEAHPTAPPTALKSTKGSS
;
A
#
# COMPACT_ATOMS: atom_id res chain seq x y z
N MET A 1 -2.11 -27.13 -75.00
CA MET A 1 -1.84 -25.80 -74.39
C MET A 1 -2.52 -25.71 -73.02
N ARG A 2 -1.80 -26.01 -71.96
CA ARG A 2 -2.29 -25.99 -70.60
C ARG A 2 -1.76 -24.71 -69.88
N ARG A 3 -2.65 -23.79 -69.60
CA ARG A 3 -2.30 -22.56 -68.83
C ARG A 3 -2.29 -22.86 -67.30
N LEU A 4 -1.12 -22.78 -66.71
CA LEU A 4 -0.94 -22.81 -65.25
C LEU A 4 -1.33 -21.43 -64.68
N VAL A 5 -2.32 -21.42 -63.77
CA VAL A 5 -2.71 -20.25 -62.99
C VAL A 5 -2.02 -20.38 -61.65
N THR A 6 -1.04 -19.50 -61.42
CA THR A 6 -0.31 -19.41 -60.17
C THR A 6 -1.13 -18.55 -59.20
N ALA A 7 -1.70 -19.17 -58.16
CA ALA A 7 -2.37 -18.44 -57.08
C ALA A 7 -1.33 -17.97 -56.08
N VAL A 8 -1.17 -16.65 -55.91
CA VAL A 8 -0.36 -16.01 -54.87
C VAL A 8 -1.20 -15.93 -53.62
N VAL A 9 -0.83 -16.72 -52.61
CA VAL A 9 -1.43 -16.62 -51.26
C VAL A 9 -0.63 -15.58 -50.46
N THR A 10 -1.20 -14.41 -50.29
CA THR A 10 -0.68 -13.37 -49.38
C THR A 10 -1.06 -13.73 -47.93
N ALA A 11 -0.09 -14.21 -47.18
CA ALA A 11 -0.24 -14.41 -45.74
C ALA A 11 -0.16 -13.05 -45.03
N ALA A 12 -1.28 -12.56 -44.55
CA ALA A 12 -1.34 -11.40 -43.66
C ALA A 12 -0.85 -11.81 -42.24
N LEU A 13 0.35 -11.37 -41.86
CA LEU A 13 0.87 -11.45 -40.51
C LEU A 13 0.09 -10.47 -39.61
N ALA A 14 -0.89 -10.98 -38.89
CA ALA A 14 -1.53 -10.24 -37.80
C ALA A 14 -0.54 -10.14 -36.63
N THR A 15 0.13 -9.01 -36.49
CA THR A 15 0.89 -8.67 -35.30
C THR A 15 -0.09 -8.41 -34.15
N GLY A 16 -0.37 -9.45 -33.37
CA GLY A 16 -1.11 -9.35 -32.14
C GLY A 16 -0.29 -8.52 -31.14
N VAL A 17 -0.74 -7.30 -30.86
CA VAL A 17 -0.27 -6.49 -29.74
C VAL A 17 -0.75 -7.20 -28.47
N LEU A 18 0.15 -7.94 -27.83
CA LEU A 18 -0.05 -8.42 -26.46
C LEU A 18 -0.09 -7.18 -25.56
N ALA A 19 -1.30 -6.67 -25.30
CA ALA A 19 -1.54 -5.76 -24.19
C ALA A 19 -1.19 -6.52 -22.91
N GLY A 20 0.05 -6.36 -22.46
CA GLY A 20 0.51 -6.87 -21.18
C GLY A 20 -0.41 -6.29 -20.10
N CYS A 21 -1.11 -7.15 -19.37
CA CYS A 21 -1.77 -6.79 -18.13
C CYS A 21 -0.72 -6.20 -17.21
N GLY A 22 -0.62 -4.88 -17.17
CA GLY A 22 0.26 -4.13 -16.29
C GLY A 22 -0.25 -4.31 -14.88
N SER A 23 0.43 -5.14 -14.16
CA SER A 23 0.22 -5.38 -12.74
C SER A 23 0.57 -4.14 -11.92
N GLY A 24 -0.16 -3.96 -10.85
CA GLY A 24 -0.35 -2.84 -9.92
C GLY A 24 0.81 -1.96 -9.44
N ASP A 25 2.09 -2.24 -9.71
CA ASP A 25 3.21 -1.41 -9.22
C ASP A 25 3.63 -0.26 -10.16
N ASN A 26 2.75 0.22 -11.02
CA ASN A 26 3.09 1.32 -11.94
C ASN A 26 3.49 2.61 -11.20
N TRP A 27 3.03 2.80 -9.97
CA TRP A 27 3.43 3.91 -9.10
C TRP A 27 4.92 3.86 -8.76
N ALA A 28 5.50 2.68 -8.55
CA ALA A 28 6.91 2.51 -8.19
C ALA A 28 7.88 2.95 -9.30
N LYS A 29 7.45 2.96 -10.57
CA LYS A 29 8.27 3.40 -11.70
C LYS A 29 8.68 4.87 -11.62
N LYS A 30 7.95 5.69 -10.86
CA LYS A 30 8.23 7.12 -10.63
C LYS A 30 9.11 7.36 -9.42
N CYS A 31 9.47 6.32 -8.69
CA CYS A 31 10.14 6.36 -7.40
C CYS A 31 11.55 5.79 -7.52
N THR A 32 12.39 6.05 -6.52
CA THR A 32 13.74 5.48 -6.43
C THR A 32 13.67 4.15 -5.70
N THR A 33 14.25 3.12 -6.29
CA THR A 33 14.38 1.80 -5.63
C THR A 33 15.85 1.56 -5.27
N LYS A 34 16.07 1.25 -3.99
CA LYS A 34 17.35 0.80 -3.49
C LYS A 34 17.14 -0.46 -2.67
N ASP A 35 17.76 -1.56 -3.09
CA ASP A 35 17.56 -2.90 -2.50
C ASP A 35 16.07 -3.27 -2.44
N THR A 36 15.54 -3.48 -1.23
CA THR A 36 14.13 -3.81 -1.00
C THR A 36 13.23 -2.59 -0.78
N VAL A 37 13.80 -1.38 -0.74
CA VAL A 37 13.09 -0.14 -0.43
C VAL A 37 12.78 0.66 -1.67
N VAL A 38 11.53 1.01 -1.84
CA VAL A 38 11.05 2.00 -2.82
C VAL A 38 10.71 3.28 -2.07
N GLU A 39 11.34 4.39 -2.43
CA GLU A 39 11.10 5.72 -1.88
C GLU A 39 10.52 6.64 -2.94
N CYS A 40 9.38 7.26 -2.65
CA CYS A 40 8.72 8.21 -3.53
C CYS A 40 8.85 9.65 -3.00
N ALA A 41 9.47 10.52 -3.79
CA ALA A 41 9.49 11.95 -3.50
C ALA A 41 8.06 12.51 -3.44
N PRO A 42 7.77 13.53 -2.61
CA PRO A 42 6.41 14.02 -2.36
C PRO A 42 5.60 14.38 -3.61
N ASP A 43 6.25 14.88 -4.66
CA ASP A 43 5.65 15.24 -5.95
C ASP A 43 5.36 14.02 -6.86
N ARG A 44 5.89 12.85 -6.53
CA ARG A 44 5.77 11.60 -7.31
C ARG A 44 4.90 10.54 -6.67
N ARG A 45 4.42 10.78 -5.45
CA ARG A 45 3.60 9.83 -4.70
C ARG A 45 2.26 9.61 -5.37
N THR A 46 1.82 8.36 -5.40
CA THR A 46 0.52 7.96 -5.95
C THR A 46 -0.46 7.70 -4.80
N PRO A 47 -1.71 8.21 -4.87
CA PRO A 47 -2.71 7.94 -3.86
C PRO A 47 -3.13 6.46 -3.89
N ILE A 48 -3.36 5.88 -2.70
CA ILE A 48 -4.06 4.61 -2.55
C ILE A 48 -5.56 4.80 -2.73
N LYS A 49 -6.30 3.71 -2.92
CA LYS A 49 -7.76 3.73 -2.81
C LYS A 49 -8.13 4.09 -1.36
N GLN A 50 -8.99 5.09 -1.19
CA GLN A 50 -9.33 5.62 0.16
C GLN A 50 -10.53 4.92 0.80
N ASP A 51 -11.12 3.94 0.14
CA ASP A 51 -12.27 3.16 0.60
C ASP A 51 -11.88 1.77 1.15
N VAL A 52 -10.64 1.64 1.62
CA VAL A 52 -10.14 0.39 2.22
C VAL A 52 -10.91 0.09 3.50
N LYS A 53 -11.66 -1.01 3.48
CA LYS A 53 -12.48 -1.50 4.59
C LYS A 53 -12.29 -2.98 4.79
N GLY A 54 -12.48 -3.43 6.03
CA GLY A 54 -12.41 -4.86 6.35
C GLY A 54 -12.90 -5.16 7.75
N GLN A 55 -12.84 -6.43 8.12
CA GLN A 55 -13.07 -6.87 9.50
C GLN A 55 -11.74 -7.12 10.18
N LEU A 56 -11.58 -6.59 11.38
CA LEU A 56 -10.42 -6.89 12.21
C LEU A 56 -10.41 -8.35 12.67
N LEU A 57 -9.30 -8.81 13.17
CA LEU A 57 -9.16 -10.15 13.74
C LEU A 57 -10.19 -10.43 14.84
N ASP A 58 -10.58 -9.43 15.63
CA ASP A 58 -11.63 -9.53 16.66
C ASP A 58 -13.06 -9.50 16.10
N GLY A 59 -13.22 -9.22 14.80
CA GLY A 59 -14.52 -9.16 14.11
C GLY A 59 -15.13 -7.76 14.02
N THR A 60 -14.52 -6.74 14.62
CA THR A 60 -14.98 -5.36 14.49
C THR A 60 -14.72 -4.82 13.08
N ALA A 61 -15.56 -3.89 12.62
CA ALA A 61 -15.36 -3.24 11.33
C ALA A 61 -14.26 -2.19 11.40
N TYR A 62 -13.43 -2.15 10.38
CA TYR A 62 -12.40 -1.12 10.22
C TYR A 62 -12.61 -0.37 8.90
N ASP A 63 -12.44 0.94 8.95
CA ASP A 63 -12.48 1.82 7.78
C ASP A 63 -11.25 2.74 7.82
N LEU A 64 -10.36 2.62 6.83
CA LEU A 64 -9.15 3.43 6.73
C LEU A 64 -9.44 4.94 6.63
N ALA A 65 -10.64 5.31 6.19
CA ALA A 65 -11.08 6.70 6.16
C ALA A 65 -11.05 7.37 7.55
N GLY A 66 -11.14 6.59 8.64
CA GLY A 66 -10.99 7.05 10.03
C GLY A 66 -9.57 7.53 10.37
N ASP A 67 -8.56 7.14 9.58
CA ASP A 67 -7.18 7.56 9.75
C ASP A 67 -6.75 8.69 8.80
N LYS A 68 -7.71 9.33 8.13
CA LYS A 68 -7.44 10.45 7.24
C LYS A 68 -6.68 11.58 7.97
N GLY A 69 -5.61 12.05 7.34
CA GLY A 69 -4.73 13.07 7.93
C GLY A 69 -3.63 12.54 8.83
N LYS A 70 -3.62 11.24 9.13
CA LYS A 70 -2.49 10.57 9.78
C LYS A 70 -1.51 10.03 8.73
N VAL A 71 -0.28 9.80 9.15
CA VAL A 71 0.62 8.88 8.44
C VAL A 71 0.18 7.47 8.78
N VAL A 72 0.04 6.60 7.78
CA VAL A 72 -0.40 5.21 8.02
C VAL A 72 0.69 4.25 7.58
N VAL A 73 1.12 3.38 8.49
CA VAL A 73 1.99 2.27 8.19
C VAL A 73 1.13 1.03 8.00
N VAL A 74 1.16 0.45 6.81
CA VAL A 74 0.41 -0.78 6.48
C VAL A 74 1.39 -1.92 6.32
N ASN A 75 1.26 -2.96 7.15
CA ASN A 75 2.08 -4.17 7.07
C ASN A 75 1.24 -5.36 6.60
N PHE A 76 1.68 -6.01 5.54
CA PHE A 76 1.08 -7.24 5.02
C PHE A 76 1.81 -8.43 5.63
N TRP A 77 1.08 -9.26 6.35
CA TRP A 77 1.67 -10.34 7.15
C TRP A 77 0.82 -11.62 7.17
N GLY A 78 1.31 -12.65 7.81
CA GLY A 78 0.59 -13.88 8.13
C GLY A 78 1.33 -14.65 9.23
N SER A 79 0.63 -15.37 10.09
CA SER A 79 1.23 -16.14 11.19
C SER A 79 2.13 -17.27 10.68
N TRP A 80 1.86 -17.79 9.50
CA TRP A 80 2.64 -18.81 8.79
C TRP A 80 3.97 -18.28 8.22
N CYS A 81 4.12 -16.97 8.11
CA CYS A 81 5.27 -16.32 7.47
C CYS A 81 6.41 -16.12 8.48
N ALA A 82 7.49 -16.88 8.37
CA ALA A 82 8.62 -16.79 9.30
C ALA A 82 9.27 -15.38 9.37
N PRO A 83 9.56 -14.67 8.24
CA PRO A 83 10.10 -13.33 8.31
C PRO A 83 9.11 -12.31 8.90
N CYS A 84 7.78 -12.49 8.73
CA CYS A 84 6.79 -11.63 9.37
C CYS A 84 6.83 -11.75 10.89
N ARG A 85 7.05 -12.97 11.39
CA ARG A 85 7.20 -13.20 12.82
C ARG A 85 8.47 -12.58 13.39
N ALA A 86 9.52 -12.49 12.57
CA ALA A 86 10.79 -11.90 12.99
C ALA A 86 10.70 -10.36 13.09
N GLU A 87 9.91 -9.69 12.23
CA GLU A 87 9.77 -8.23 12.23
C GLU A 87 8.72 -7.68 13.22
N ALA A 88 7.87 -8.55 13.79
CA ALA A 88 6.69 -8.13 14.55
C ALA A 88 7.00 -7.20 15.74
N ASP A 89 8.04 -7.53 16.50
CA ASP A 89 8.45 -6.73 17.67
C ASP A 89 9.03 -5.36 17.24
N ASP A 90 9.71 -5.30 16.09
CA ASP A 90 10.25 -4.07 15.51
C ASP A 90 9.13 -3.14 14.99
N LEU A 91 8.08 -3.72 14.40
CA LEU A 91 6.87 -2.99 14.01
C LEU A 91 6.14 -2.43 15.23
N GLU A 92 5.89 -3.27 16.25
CA GLU A 92 5.23 -2.84 17.48
C GLU A 92 6.01 -1.72 18.16
N LYS A 93 7.33 -1.87 18.30
CA LYS A 93 8.19 -0.83 18.89
C LYS A 93 8.08 0.49 18.12
N THR A 94 8.09 0.43 16.77
CA THR A 94 7.94 1.63 15.93
C THR A 94 6.57 2.27 16.14
N TYR A 95 5.50 1.47 16.24
CA TYR A 95 4.16 1.95 16.52
C TYR A 95 4.10 2.68 17.85
N GLN A 96 4.59 2.06 18.92
CA GLN A 96 4.57 2.66 20.27
C GLN A 96 5.28 4.03 20.33
N GLU A 97 6.38 4.19 19.58
CA GLU A 97 7.12 5.46 19.55
C GLU A 97 6.48 6.56 18.69
N THR A 98 5.59 6.17 17.76
CA THR A 98 5.08 7.11 16.75
C THR A 98 3.58 7.40 16.83
N GLN A 99 2.78 6.54 17.50
CA GLN A 99 1.32 6.70 17.57
C GLN A 99 0.89 8.06 18.13
N ALA A 100 1.55 8.56 19.18
CA ALA A 100 1.26 9.87 19.77
C ALA A 100 1.62 11.06 18.85
N LYS A 101 2.33 10.79 17.75
CA LYS A 101 2.76 11.80 16.74
C LYS A 101 1.85 11.81 15.50
N GLY A 102 0.67 11.22 15.59
CA GLY A 102 -0.29 11.15 14.47
C GLY A 102 0.10 10.10 13.41
N VAL A 103 0.70 9.00 13.85
CA VAL A 103 0.96 7.81 13.01
C VAL A 103 0.01 6.70 13.44
N ALA A 104 -0.68 6.10 12.48
CA ALA A 104 -1.46 4.89 12.67
C ALA A 104 -0.74 3.68 12.05
N PHE A 105 -0.95 2.50 12.62
CA PHE A 105 -0.51 1.24 12.05
C PHE A 105 -1.71 0.37 11.74
N LEU A 106 -1.63 -0.38 10.64
CA LEU A 106 -2.63 -1.34 10.20
C LEU A 106 -1.95 -2.60 9.67
N GLY A 107 -2.23 -3.73 10.29
CA GLY A 107 -1.88 -5.03 9.73
C GLY A 107 -2.92 -5.49 8.71
N ILE A 108 -2.48 -6.17 7.66
CA ILE A 108 -3.33 -6.93 6.74
C ILE A 108 -2.89 -8.38 6.82
N ASP A 109 -3.65 -9.17 7.54
CA ASP A 109 -3.39 -10.61 7.72
C ASP A 109 -3.94 -11.39 6.54
N SER A 110 -3.04 -11.91 5.71
CA SER A 110 -3.39 -12.47 4.40
C SER A 110 -3.24 -13.99 4.36
N ARG A 111 -4.28 -14.68 3.85
CA ARG A 111 -4.28 -16.13 3.58
C ARG A 111 -3.90 -16.95 4.81
N ASP A 112 -4.39 -16.57 5.96
CA ASP A 112 -4.05 -17.18 7.24
C ASP A 112 -5.27 -17.86 7.88
N ASP A 113 -4.99 -18.79 8.81
CA ASP A 113 -6.01 -19.25 9.74
C ASP A 113 -6.27 -18.17 10.77
N LYS A 114 -7.55 -17.81 10.97
CA LYS A 114 -7.94 -16.68 11.82
C LYS A 114 -7.53 -16.87 13.29
N ASP A 115 -7.59 -18.10 13.78
CA ASP A 115 -7.23 -18.39 15.17
C ASP A 115 -5.71 -18.41 15.35
N ALA A 116 -4.96 -18.92 14.38
CA ALA A 116 -3.50 -18.82 14.35
C ALA A 116 -3.04 -17.35 14.29
N ALA A 117 -3.66 -16.53 13.45
CA ALA A 117 -3.39 -15.10 13.36
C ALA A 117 -3.65 -14.38 14.68
N LYS A 118 -4.81 -14.64 15.32
CA LYS A 118 -5.13 -14.10 16.66
C LYS A 118 -4.15 -14.53 17.73
N ALA A 119 -3.76 -15.81 17.73
CA ALA A 119 -2.82 -16.35 18.70
C ALA A 119 -1.43 -15.71 18.55
N PHE A 120 -1.00 -15.48 17.31
CA PHE A 120 0.27 -14.82 17.03
C PHE A 120 0.24 -13.32 17.41
N ALA A 121 -0.81 -12.58 17.00
CA ALA A 121 -0.93 -11.14 17.28
C ALA A 121 -1.06 -10.83 18.77
N ARG A 122 -1.61 -11.75 19.57
CA ARG A 122 -1.81 -11.57 21.01
C ARG A 122 -0.49 -11.31 21.75
N GLY A 123 -0.38 -10.11 22.33
CA GLY A 123 0.79 -9.69 23.09
C GLY A 123 2.00 -9.26 22.24
N ARG A 124 1.87 -9.23 20.90
CA ARG A 124 2.93 -8.78 19.99
C ARG A 124 2.58 -7.53 19.21
N ALA A 125 1.30 -7.34 18.86
CA ALA A 125 0.83 -6.17 18.14
C ALA A 125 -0.36 -5.57 18.86
N THR A 126 -0.26 -4.29 19.24
CA THR A 126 -1.36 -3.53 19.87
C THR A 126 -2.12 -2.69 18.85
N TYR A 127 -1.62 -2.58 17.62
CA TYR A 127 -2.31 -1.95 16.50
C TYR A 127 -3.28 -2.94 15.81
N PRO A 128 -4.34 -2.42 15.16
CA PRO A 128 -5.36 -3.26 14.52
C PRO A 128 -4.82 -4.04 13.32
N SER A 129 -5.38 -5.23 13.09
CA SER A 129 -5.13 -6.02 11.87
C SER A 129 -6.44 -6.47 11.23
N ILE A 130 -6.60 -6.19 9.93
CA ILE A 130 -7.70 -6.70 9.12
C ILE A 130 -7.41 -8.16 8.75
N TYR A 131 -8.40 -9.03 8.90
CA TYR A 131 -8.36 -10.40 8.40
C TYR A 131 -8.74 -10.44 6.91
N ASP A 132 -7.79 -10.77 6.05
CA ASP A 132 -7.93 -10.77 4.59
C ASP A 132 -7.59 -12.12 3.97
N PHE A 133 -8.38 -13.14 4.28
CA PHE A 133 -8.14 -14.51 3.79
C PHE A 133 -8.06 -14.58 2.26
N ASP A 134 -8.97 -13.88 1.57
CA ASP A 134 -9.06 -13.90 0.10
C ASP A 134 -8.03 -12.97 -0.59
N GLY A 135 -7.31 -12.14 0.16
CA GLY A 135 -6.39 -11.14 -0.38
C GLY A 135 -7.08 -9.96 -1.09
N LYS A 136 -8.38 -9.75 -0.84
CA LYS A 136 -9.17 -8.68 -1.47
C LYS A 136 -8.84 -7.29 -0.94
N VAL A 137 -8.54 -7.19 0.36
CA VAL A 137 -8.15 -5.92 0.99
C VAL A 137 -6.75 -5.54 0.54
N ALA A 138 -5.82 -6.49 0.48
CA ALA A 138 -4.47 -6.25 -0.01
C ALA A 138 -4.44 -5.68 -1.43
N GLN A 139 -5.32 -6.15 -2.33
CA GLN A 139 -5.44 -5.65 -3.70
C GLN A 139 -5.88 -4.18 -3.78
N GLN A 140 -6.52 -3.65 -2.74
CA GLN A 140 -6.97 -2.25 -2.72
C GLN A 140 -5.81 -1.27 -2.54
N PHE A 141 -4.65 -1.73 -2.09
CA PHE A 141 -3.45 -0.90 -1.95
C PHE A 141 -2.63 -0.75 -3.24
N ASP A 142 -3.10 -1.32 -4.34
CA ASP A 142 -2.45 -1.24 -5.66
C ASP A 142 -1.00 -1.76 -5.66
N VAL A 143 -0.70 -2.67 -4.74
CA VAL A 143 0.57 -3.38 -4.66
C VAL A 143 0.45 -4.73 -5.36
N THR A 144 1.38 -5.03 -6.28
CA THR A 144 1.38 -6.31 -6.97
C THR A 144 1.62 -7.43 -5.98
N GLN A 145 0.82 -8.51 -6.19
CA GLN A 145 0.94 -9.82 -5.54
C GLN A 145 1.83 -9.77 -4.31
N VAL A 146 1.22 -9.42 -3.22
CA VAL A 146 1.85 -9.09 -1.96
C VAL A 146 2.92 -10.11 -1.62
N ALA A 147 4.18 -9.74 -1.86
CA ALA A 147 5.27 -10.42 -1.19
C ALA A 147 5.04 -10.21 0.31
N THR A 148 4.79 -11.28 1.03
CA THR A 148 4.61 -11.24 2.47
C THR A 148 5.94 -11.61 3.13
N PRO A 149 6.54 -10.74 3.98
CA PRO A 149 6.02 -9.46 4.40
C PRO A 149 6.28 -8.32 3.41
N GLN A 150 5.44 -7.29 3.49
CA GLN A 150 5.64 -6.00 2.84
C GLN A 150 5.10 -4.90 3.73
N THR A 151 5.80 -3.76 3.80
CA THR A 151 5.35 -2.61 4.58
C THR A 151 5.24 -1.38 3.68
N LEU A 152 4.09 -0.70 3.73
CA LEU A 152 3.89 0.61 3.10
C LEU A 152 3.89 1.69 4.16
N ILE A 153 4.48 2.85 3.84
CA ILE A 153 4.30 4.08 4.60
C ILE A 153 3.51 5.05 3.71
N ILE A 154 2.34 5.43 4.18
CA ILE A 154 1.37 6.27 3.47
C ILE A 154 1.36 7.63 4.15
N ASP A 155 1.46 8.70 3.37
CA ASP A 155 1.47 10.06 3.89
C ASP A 155 0.07 10.55 4.30
N ARG A 156 -0.01 11.74 4.91
CA ARG A 156 -1.26 12.34 5.41
C ARG A 156 -2.29 12.63 4.32
N GLN A 157 -1.89 12.64 3.05
CA GLN A 157 -2.77 12.78 1.88
C GLN A 157 -3.24 11.43 1.34
N GLY A 158 -2.85 10.31 1.97
CA GLY A 158 -3.19 8.97 1.52
C GLY A 158 -2.37 8.50 0.33
N ARG A 159 -1.12 8.96 0.18
CA ARG A 159 -0.24 8.61 -0.94
C ARG A 159 0.95 7.77 -0.47
N ILE A 160 1.41 6.83 -1.28
CA ILE A 160 2.52 5.94 -0.95
C ILE A 160 3.83 6.74 -0.94
N ALA A 161 4.45 6.85 0.24
CA ALA A 161 5.76 7.47 0.44
C ALA A 161 6.89 6.44 0.36
N TYR A 162 6.70 5.28 1.00
CA TYR A 162 7.65 4.18 0.97
C TYR A 162 6.94 2.85 0.79
N ALA A 163 7.63 1.89 0.15
CA ALA A 163 7.31 0.48 0.22
C ALA A 163 8.59 -0.30 0.54
N ILE A 164 8.52 -1.19 1.52
CA ILE A 164 9.60 -2.10 1.91
C ILE A 164 9.15 -3.50 1.52
N ARG A 165 9.88 -4.14 0.61
CA ARG A 165 9.58 -5.48 0.10
C ARG A 165 10.42 -6.50 0.87
N GLY A 166 9.78 -7.28 1.72
CA GLY A 166 10.43 -8.18 2.67
C GLY A 166 10.38 -7.63 4.10
N ALA A 167 11.00 -8.36 5.03
CA ALA A 167 11.02 -7.97 6.44
C ALA A 167 11.79 -6.67 6.66
N THR A 168 11.32 -5.88 7.61
CA THR A 168 11.96 -4.65 8.05
C THR A 168 12.46 -4.79 9.50
N VAL A 169 13.30 -3.87 9.92
CA VAL A 169 13.77 -3.76 11.30
C VAL A 169 13.52 -2.35 11.81
N TYR A 170 13.41 -2.22 13.14
CA TYR A 170 13.14 -0.95 13.80
C TYR A 170 14.09 0.18 13.36
N THR A 171 15.40 -0.10 13.27
CA THR A 171 16.40 0.91 12.88
C THR A 171 16.27 1.40 11.43
N GLN A 172 15.60 0.63 10.57
CA GLN A 172 15.26 1.01 9.20
C GLN A 172 13.89 1.71 9.14
N LEU A 173 12.88 1.15 9.79
CA LEU A 173 11.50 1.62 9.68
C LEU A 173 11.27 2.95 10.38
N LEU A 174 11.74 3.10 11.61
CA LEU A 174 11.50 4.31 12.42
C LEU A 174 11.91 5.61 11.74
N PRO A 175 13.15 5.74 11.19
CA PRO A 175 13.56 6.97 10.53
C PRO A 175 12.68 7.32 9.31
N MET A 176 12.22 6.32 8.56
CA MET A 176 11.33 6.53 7.40
C MET A 176 9.96 7.04 7.84
N VAL A 177 9.37 6.42 8.87
CA VAL A 177 8.08 6.86 9.45
C VAL A 177 8.19 8.28 10.00
N GLN A 178 9.26 8.57 10.76
CA GLN A 178 9.49 9.92 11.32
C GLN A 178 9.69 10.97 10.22
N LYS A 179 10.41 10.64 9.13
CA LYS A 179 10.59 11.53 8.01
C LYS A 179 9.25 11.93 7.38
N VAL A 180 8.37 10.96 7.11
CA VAL A 180 7.03 11.23 6.55
C VAL A 180 6.15 11.96 7.56
N ALA A 181 6.23 11.62 8.86
CA ALA A 181 5.46 12.28 9.90
C ALA A 181 5.86 13.74 10.14
N ALA A 182 7.13 14.08 9.88
CA ALA A 182 7.64 15.45 9.99
C ALA A 182 7.27 16.34 8.79
N GLU A 183 6.73 15.78 7.70
CA GLU A 183 6.27 16.57 6.56
C GLU A 183 5.08 17.47 6.96
N ALA A 184 5.03 18.68 6.39
CA ALA A 184 3.99 19.64 6.69
C ALA A 184 2.58 19.05 6.45
N HIS A 185 1.65 19.36 7.36
CA HIS A 185 0.24 19.08 7.11
C HIS A 185 -0.19 19.79 5.83
N PRO A 186 -1.00 19.15 4.97
CA PRO A 186 -1.58 19.85 3.85
C PRO A 186 -2.39 21.04 4.40
N THR A 187 -1.93 22.25 4.09
CA THR A 187 -2.76 23.42 4.33
C THR A 187 -4.00 23.28 3.46
N ALA A 188 -5.19 23.39 4.06
CA ALA A 188 -6.41 23.49 3.29
C ALA A 188 -6.22 24.57 2.21
N PRO A 189 -6.68 24.35 0.94
CA PRO A 189 -6.60 25.38 -0.05
C PRO A 189 -7.25 26.64 0.52
N PRO A 190 -6.68 27.86 0.31
CA PRO A 190 -7.26 29.07 0.83
C PRO A 190 -8.72 29.13 0.34
N THR A 191 -9.64 29.19 1.29
CA THR A 191 -11.06 29.36 1.00
C THR A 191 -11.16 30.60 0.12
N ALA A 192 -11.54 30.41 -1.15
CA ALA A 192 -11.74 31.50 -2.07
C ALA A 192 -12.76 32.43 -1.41
N LEU A 193 -12.29 33.59 -0.92
CA LEU A 193 -13.14 34.72 -0.50
C LEU A 193 -14.09 35.00 -1.63
N LYS A 194 -15.37 34.60 -1.49
CA LYS A 194 -16.42 35.08 -2.40
C LYS A 194 -16.40 36.60 -2.35
N SER A 195 -15.84 37.23 -3.40
CA SER A 195 -15.98 38.62 -3.63
C SER A 195 -17.47 38.90 -3.79
N THR A 196 -18.08 39.47 -2.75
CA THR A 196 -19.41 40.06 -2.85
C THR A 196 -19.26 41.32 -3.66
N LYS A 197 -19.55 41.22 -4.98
CA LYS A 197 -19.68 42.34 -5.87
C LYS A 197 -20.91 43.11 -5.42
N GLY A 198 -20.69 44.22 -4.70
CA GLY A 198 -21.74 45.19 -4.35
C GLY A 198 -22.41 45.71 -5.62
N SER A 199 -23.71 45.51 -5.70
CA SER A 199 -24.60 46.12 -6.66
C SER A 199 -24.95 47.51 -6.12
N SER A 200 -24.54 48.54 -6.84
CA SER A 200 -25.11 49.88 -6.75
C SER A 200 -26.04 50.08 -7.92
#